data_462636cf1e5d9f26f027788176a4f44d
#
_entry.id   462636cf1e5d9f26f027788176a4f44d
#
_cell.length_a   1.000
_cell.length_b   1.000
_cell.length_c   1.000
_cell.angle_alpha   90.00
_cell.angle_beta   90.00
_cell.angle_gamma   90.00
#
_symmetry.space_group_name_H-M   'P 1'
#
loop_
_entity.id
_entity.type
_entity.pdbx_description
1 polymer ?
#
loop_
_entity_poly.entity_id
_entity_poly.type
_entity_poly.pdbx_seq_one_letter_code
_entity_poly.pdbx_strand_id
1 'polypeptide(L)'
;MHKVFLGTACFLFSALSLHAQSPLEKGLQSINRTSAEAIVEFLADDELQGREAGMHGSRVAARYIVSCLKEAGIRPLDKNGYYQPFEAYAKERQQRGRWQVHPDSVAVLKQGTHRSLKMDNVLAYIPGKRSDEYVIVGAHFDHLGVDETLADDKIYNGADDNASGVSAVLQIARAFALSGEKPLRNVIFAFWDGEEKGLLGSKHFVQHCPFLKQIKGYLNFDMIGRNNKPEQPQHVVYFYTCLLYTSDAA
;
A
#
# COMPACT_ATOMS: atom_id res chain seq x y z
N MET A 1 0.07 -73.71 43.88
CA MET A 1 0.90 -72.52 43.94
C MET A 1 0.83 -71.82 42.60
N HIS A 2 -0.07 -70.84 42.43
CA HIS A 2 -0.21 -70.08 41.19
C HIS A 2 0.47 -68.73 41.41
N LYS A 3 1.50 -68.44 40.62
CA LYS A 3 2.16 -67.12 40.60
C LYS A 3 1.42 -66.20 39.60
N VAL A 4 0.81 -65.16 40.10
CA VAL A 4 0.22 -64.07 39.27
C VAL A 4 1.32 -63.07 38.97
N PHE A 5 1.67 -62.92 37.68
CA PHE A 5 2.54 -61.85 37.21
C PHE A 5 1.71 -60.55 36.98
N LEU A 6 1.96 -59.57 37.82
CA LEU A 6 1.41 -58.25 37.64
C LEU A 6 2.33 -57.44 36.70
N GLY A 7 1.91 -57.29 35.47
CA GLY A 7 2.64 -56.47 34.49
C GLY A 7 2.24 -55.00 34.65
N THR A 8 3.18 -54.17 35.15
CA THR A 8 3.04 -52.74 35.23
C THR A 8 3.25 -52.13 33.84
N ALA A 9 2.17 -51.71 33.19
CA ALA A 9 2.26 -50.94 31.92
C ALA A 9 2.56 -49.48 32.26
N CYS A 10 3.81 -49.01 32.02
CA CYS A 10 4.19 -47.62 32.03
C CYS A 10 3.67 -46.94 30.76
N PHE A 11 2.61 -46.14 30.89
CA PHE A 11 2.19 -45.21 29.85
C PHE A 11 3.14 -44.00 29.86
N LEU A 12 4.06 -43.94 28.89
CA LEU A 12 4.83 -42.75 28.58
C LEU A 12 3.88 -41.72 27.88
N PHE A 13 3.36 -40.79 28.65
CA PHE A 13 2.73 -39.60 28.10
C PHE A 13 3.85 -38.72 27.53
N SER A 14 4.11 -38.78 26.24
CA SER A 14 4.85 -37.77 25.53
C SER A 14 4.01 -36.51 25.50
N ALA A 15 4.28 -35.57 26.40
CA ALA A 15 3.74 -34.22 26.35
C ALA A 15 4.31 -33.56 25.07
N LEU A 16 3.55 -33.63 23.99
CA LEU A 16 3.76 -32.74 22.84
C LEU A 16 3.50 -31.33 23.34
N SER A 17 4.56 -30.59 23.64
CA SER A 17 4.49 -29.17 23.90
C SER A 17 4.04 -28.51 22.62
N LEU A 18 2.73 -28.28 22.46
CA LEU A 18 2.19 -27.37 21.47
C LEU A 18 2.71 -25.98 21.84
N HIS A 19 3.81 -25.57 21.21
CA HIS A 19 4.24 -24.20 21.27
C HIS A 19 3.21 -23.39 20.46
N ALA A 20 2.31 -22.72 21.16
CA ALA A 20 1.42 -21.75 20.54
C ALA A 20 2.30 -20.66 19.95
N GLN A 21 2.18 -20.44 18.64
CA GLN A 21 2.87 -19.37 17.94
C GLN A 21 2.53 -18.03 18.59
N SER A 22 3.53 -17.17 18.73
CA SER A 22 3.26 -15.80 19.17
C SER A 22 2.38 -15.08 18.15
N PRO A 23 1.55 -14.11 18.57
CA PRO A 23 0.76 -13.30 17.65
C PRO A 23 1.60 -12.66 16.53
N LEU A 24 2.79 -12.19 16.88
CA LEU A 24 3.74 -11.62 15.88
C LEU A 24 4.17 -12.67 14.86
N GLU A 25 4.57 -13.87 15.27
CA GLU A 25 4.96 -14.96 14.37
C GLU A 25 3.82 -15.34 13.43
N LYS A 26 2.59 -15.42 13.94
CA LYS A 26 1.39 -15.68 13.15
C LYS A 26 1.21 -14.63 12.05
N GLY A 27 1.39 -13.35 12.38
CA GLY A 27 1.35 -12.25 11.41
C GLY A 27 2.46 -12.39 10.37
N LEU A 28 3.71 -12.56 10.80
CA LEU A 28 4.87 -12.64 9.90
C LEU A 28 4.79 -13.82 8.93
N GLN A 29 4.28 -14.98 9.36
CA GLN A 29 4.12 -16.17 8.50
C GLN A 29 3.06 -15.98 7.40
N SER A 30 2.17 -14.97 7.52
CA SER A 30 1.21 -14.65 6.47
C SER A 30 1.84 -13.91 5.29
N ILE A 31 3.03 -13.35 5.47
CA ILE A 31 3.81 -12.71 4.39
C ILE A 31 4.50 -13.82 3.62
N ASN A 32 4.13 -14.00 2.36
CA ASN A 32 4.65 -15.10 1.56
C ASN A 32 4.74 -14.74 0.08
N ARG A 33 5.63 -15.46 -0.62
CA ARG A 33 5.93 -15.24 -2.02
C ARG A 33 4.70 -15.44 -2.93
N THR A 34 3.94 -16.48 -2.72
CA THR A 34 2.77 -16.79 -3.57
C THR A 34 1.75 -15.67 -3.56
N SER A 35 1.44 -15.09 -2.38
CA SER A 35 0.57 -13.93 -2.29
C SER A 35 1.19 -12.70 -2.95
N ALA A 36 2.52 -12.52 -2.84
CA ALA A 36 3.20 -11.40 -3.49
C ALA A 36 3.09 -11.49 -5.01
N GLU A 37 3.40 -12.67 -5.57
CA GLU A 37 3.32 -12.95 -7.00
C GLU A 37 1.89 -12.71 -7.52
N ALA A 38 0.88 -13.29 -6.88
CA ALA A 38 -0.52 -13.13 -7.31
C ALA A 38 -1.00 -11.66 -7.32
N ILE A 39 -0.55 -10.86 -6.36
CA ILE A 39 -0.89 -9.42 -6.32
C ILE A 39 -0.18 -8.67 -7.46
N VAL A 40 1.11 -8.95 -7.67
CA VAL A 40 1.88 -8.30 -8.74
C VAL A 40 1.37 -8.72 -10.12
N GLU A 41 1.10 -10.00 -10.35
CA GLU A 41 0.54 -10.52 -11.59
C GLU A 41 -0.79 -9.82 -11.92
N PHE A 42 -1.69 -9.70 -10.95
CA PHE A 42 -2.96 -9.01 -11.17
C PHE A 42 -2.76 -7.53 -11.51
N LEU A 43 -1.93 -6.82 -10.72
CA LEU A 43 -1.75 -5.38 -10.92
C LEU A 43 -0.96 -5.04 -12.18
N ALA A 44 -0.08 -5.92 -12.62
CA ALA A 44 0.73 -5.74 -13.83
C ALA A 44 0.11 -6.39 -15.08
N ASP A 45 -1.15 -6.85 -15.00
CA ASP A 45 -1.86 -7.43 -16.12
C ASP A 45 -2.20 -6.38 -17.19
N ASP A 46 -2.13 -6.75 -18.46
CA ASP A 46 -2.42 -5.90 -19.62
C ASP A 46 -3.84 -5.33 -19.59
N GLU A 47 -4.80 -6.05 -19.02
CA GLU A 47 -6.19 -5.60 -18.86
C GLU A 47 -6.30 -4.33 -17.97
N LEU A 48 -5.31 -4.08 -17.13
CA LEU A 48 -5.25 -2.83 -16.36
C LEU A 48 -4.61 -1.67 -17.14
N GLN A 49 -4.18 -1.89 -18.37
CA GLN A 49 -3.69 -0.85 -19.28
C GLN A 49 -2.67 0.09 -18.61
N GLY A 50 -1.74 -0.50 -17.85
CA GLY A 50 -0.69 0.24 -17.15
C GLY A 50 -1.17 1.22 -16.08
N ARG A 51 -2.37 1.06 -15.57
CA ARG A 51 -2.94 1.76 -14.39
C ARG A 51 -2.77 3.28 -14.37
N GLU A 52 -2.82 3.93 -15.55
CA GLU A 52 -2.67 5.39 -15.59
C GLU A 52 -3.67 6.08 -14.65
N ALA A 53 -3.16 7.02 -13.83
CA ALA A 53 -3.93 7.75 -12.83
C ALA A 53 -5.22 8.36 -13.41
N GLY A 54 -6.35 8.10 -12.75
CA GLY A 54 -7.67 8.57 -13.16
C GLY A 54 -8.28 7.81 -14.34
N MET A 55 -7.60 6.82 -14.93
CA MET A 55 -8.10 5.99 -16.02
C MET A 55 -8.76 4.69 -15.50
N HIS A 56 -9.24 3.85 -16.41
CA HIS A 56 -9.99 2.64 -16.05
C HIS A 56 -9.15 1.68 -15.20
N GLY A 57 -7.91 1.38 -15.63
CA GLY A 57 -7.03 0.44 -14.97
C GLY A 57 -6.67 0.86 -13.54
N SER A 58 -6.39 2.15 -13.30
CA SER A 58 -6.19 2.70 -11.95
C SER A 58 -7.41 2.47 -11.06
N ARG A 59 -8.63 2.70 -11.57
CA ARG A 59 -9.86 2.45 -10.79
C ARG A 59 -10.09 0.97 -10.50
N VAL A 60 -9.71 0.07 -11.41
CA VAL A 60 -9.75 -1.39 -11.17
C VAL A 60 -8.75 -1.78 -10.09
N ALA A 61 -7.52 -1.29 -10.17
CA ALA A 61 -6.49 -1.49 -9.15
C ALA A 61 -6.95 -1.02 -7.76
N ALA A 62 -7.52 0.18 -7.67
CA ALA A 62 -8.07 0.70 -6.42
C ALA A 62 -9.16 -0.20 -5.81
N ARG A 63 -10.05 -0.75 -6.65
CA ARG A 63 -11.09 -1.70 -6.20
C ARG A 63 -10.50 -3.02 -5.72
N TYR A 64 -9.49 -3.52 -6.40
CA TYR A 64 -8.77 -4.73 -6.00
C TYR A 64 -8.13 -4.54 -4.63
N ILE A 65 -7.39 -3.43 -4.43
CA ILE A 65 -6.79 -3.07 -3.14
C ILE A 65 -7.83 -3.03 -2.02
N VAL A 66 -8.97 -2.35 -2.27
CA VAL A 66 -10.07 -2.30 -1.29
C VAL A 66 -10.65 -3.69 -1.00
N SER A 67 -10.73 -4.57 -2.00
CA SER A 67 -11.20 -5.95 -1.81
C SER A 67 -10.26 -6.73 -0.88
N CYS A 68 -8.94 -6.62 -1.08
CA CYS A 68 -7.93 -7.25 -0.22
C CYS A 68 -7.98 -6.72 1.23
N LEU A 69 -8.16 -5.41 1.40
CA LEU A 69 -8.28 -4.80 2.72
C LEU A 69 -9.54 -5.26 3.47
N LYS A 70 -10.67 -5.39 2.75
CA LYS A 70 -11.93 -5.91 3.30
C LYS A 70 -11.81 -7.39 3.69
N GLU A 71 -11.19 -8.20 2.83
CA GLU A 71 -10.95 -9.62 3.10
C GLU A 71 -10.11 -9.80 4.37
N ALA A 72 -9.09 -8.97 4.54
CA ALA A 72 -8.25 -8.95 5.73
C ALA A 72 -8.95 -8.35 6.99
N GLY A 73 -10.18 -7.85 6.87
CA GLY A 73 -10.93 -7.24 7.98
C GLY A 73 -10.39 -5.87 8.43
N ILE A 74 -9.61 -5.20 7.59
CA ILE A 74 -9.03 -3.88 7.90
C ILE A 74 -10.04 -2.81 7.52
N ARG A 75 -10.37 -1.94 8.45
CA ARG A 75 -11.40 -0.92 8.26
C ARG A 75 -10.88 0.32 7.51
N PRO A 76 -11.76 1.07 6.84
CA PRO A 76 -11.38 2.33 6.22
C PRO A 76 -10.94 3.37 7.24
N LEU A 77 -10.06 4.30 6.82
CA LEU A 77 -9.61 5.42 7.65
C LEU A 77 -10.75 6.42 7.90
N ASP A 78 -11.57 6.69 6.90
CA ASP A 78 -12.72 7.57 6.99
C ASP A 78 -14.04 6.79 7.12
N LYS A 79 -15.01 7.37 7.83
CA LYS A 79 -16.36 6.79 8.00
C LYS A 79 -17.13 6.62 6.69
N ASN A 80 -16.77 7.39 5.66
CA ASN A 80 -17.42 7.35 4.35
C ASN A 80 -16.86 6.24 3.44
N GLY A 81 -15.81 5.54 3.87
CA GLY A 81 -15.24 4.41 3.14
C GLY A 81 -13.73 4.49 2.94
N TYR A 82 -13.22 3.62 2.07
CA TYR A 82 -11.79 3.48 1.81
C TYR A 82 -11.23 4.55 0.89
N TYR A 83 -12.07 5.15 0.05
CA TYR A 83 -11.65 6.10 -0.95
C TYR A 83 -11.58 7.52 -0.40
N GLN A 84 -10.49 8.21 -0.71
CA GLN A 84 -10.33 9.64 -0.55
C GLN A 84 -10.32 10.27 -1.95
N PRO A 85 -11.48 10.68 -2.46
CA PRO A 85 -11.59 11.26 -3.80
C PRO A 85 -10.95 12.64 -3.86
N PHE A 86 -10.27 12.91 -4.96
CA PHE A 86 -9.71 14.22 -5.24
C PHE A 86 -9.63 14.50 -6.74
N GLU A 87 -9.40 15.76 -7.08
CA GLU A 87 -9.31 16.20 -8.46
C GLU A 87 -8.07 17.07 -8.65
N ALA A 88 -7.29 16.76 -9.68
CA ALA A 88 -6.16 17.56 -10.08
C ALA A 88 -6.48 18.37 -11.34
N TYR A 89 -5.81 19.51 -11.52
CA TYR A 89 -6.04 20.43 -12.60
C TYR A 89 -4.75 20.80 -13.33
N ALA A 90 -4.82 20.97 -14.66
CA ALA A 90 -3.71 21.40 -15.50
C ALA A 90 -4.19 22.35 -16.60
N LYS A 91 -3.31 23.21 -17.14
CA LYS A 91 -3.62 24.03 -18.29
C LYS A 91 -3.93 23.19 -19.53
N GLU A 92 -4.95 23.55 -20.27
CA GLU A 92 -5.44 22.77 -21.43
C GLU A 92 -4.40 22.56 -22.52
N ARG A 93 -3.61 23.59 -22.86
CA ARG A 93 -2.67 23.57 -24.00
C ARG A 93 -1.28 23.02 -23.70
N GLN A 94 -1.01 22.52 -22.53
CA GLN A 94 0.28 21.90 -22.20
C GLN A 94 0.14 20.37 -22.23
N GLN A 95 0.61 19.71 -23.30
CA GLN A 95 0.62 18.24 -23.40
C GLN A 95 1.36 17.57 -22.24
N ARG A 96 2.35 18.24 -21.65
CA ARG A 96 3.06 17.86 -20.42
C ARG A 96 2.83 18.86 -19.29
N GLY A 97 1.59 19.39 -19.20
CA GLY A 97 1.21 20.35 -18.16
C GLY A 97 1.35 19.75 -16.77
N ARG A 98 2.00 20.49 -15.88
CA ARG A 98 2.13 20.09 -14.48
C ARG A 98 0.76 20.08 -13.82
N TRP A 99 0.30 18.93 -13.38
CA TRP A 99 -0.93 18.78 -12.61
C TRP A 99 -0.80 19.42 -11.24
N GLN A 100 -1.89 20.00 -10.74
CA GLN A 100 -1.93 20.71 -9.48
C GLN A 100 -3.12 20.23 -8.63
N VAL A 101 -2.88 20.08 -7.34
CA VAL A 101 -3.91 19.80 -6.32
C VAL A 101 -3.94 20.87 -5.23
N HIS A 102 -2.94 21.76 -5.18
CA HIS A 102 -2.89 22.84 -4.18
C HIS A 102 -4.01 23.85 -4.44
N PRO A 103 -4.81 24.22 -3.42
CA PRO A 103 -5.98 25.06 -3.57
C PRO A 103 -5.73 26.38 -4.33
N ASP A 104 -4.64 27.10 -3.99
CA ASP A 104 -4.30 28.38 -4.64
C ASP A 104 -3.99 28.19 -6.13
N SER A 105 -3.21 27.16 -6.47
CA SER A 105 -2.88 26.84 -7.87
C SER A 105 -4.12 26.43 -8.66
N VAL A 106 -5.00 25.66 -8.04
CA VAL A 106 -6.28 25.22 -8.63
C VAL A 106 -7.21 26.41 -8.85
N ALA A 107 -7.28 27.35 -7.89
CA ALA A 107 -8.09 28.58 -8.01
C ALA A 107 -7.65 29.42 -9.22
N VAL A 108 -6.34 29.55 -9.45
CA VAL A 108 -5.80 30.26 -10.63
C VAL A 108 -6.10 29.50 -11.93
N LEU A 109 -5.93 28.17 -11.95
CA LEU A 109 -6.20 27.35 -13.14
C LEU A 109 -7.66 27.40 -13.56
N LYS A 110 -8.58 27.41 -12.61
CA LYS A 110 -10.04 27.46 -12.85
C LYS A 110 -10.53 28.79 -13.44
N GLN A 111 -9.71 29.83 -13.44
CA GLN A 111 -10.05 31.10 -14.11
C GLN A 111 -9.88 31.06 -15.63
N GLY A 112 -9.18 30.04 -16.15
CA GLY A 112 -8.95 29.85 -17.57
C GLY A 112 -9.36 28.45 -18.06
N THR A 113 -9.03 28.16 -19.34
CA THR A 113 -9.24 26.82 -19.88
C THR A 113 -8.29 25.84 -19.19
N HIS A 114 -8.86 24.76 -18.68
CA HIS A 114 -8.13 23.76 -17.92
C HIS A 114 -8.66 22.34 -18.21
N ARG A 115 -7.81 21.36 -17.93
CA ARG A 115 -8.18 19.95 -17.86
C ARG A 115 -8.30 19.55 -16.39
N SER A 116 -9.19 18.63 -16.08
CA SER A 116 -9.27 18.03 -14.76
C SER A 116 -9.14 16.52 -14.83
N LEU A 117 -8.67 15.92 -13.73
CA LEU A 117 -8.47 14.48 -13.58
C LEU A 117 -8.96 14.05 -12.22
N LYS A 118 -9.93 13.14 -12.19
CA LYS A 118 -10.51 12.58 -10.95
C LYS A 118 -9.74 11.33 -10.56
N MET A 119 -9.36 11.27 -9.31
CA MET A 119 -8.54 10.21 -8.73
C MET A 119 -9.02 9.85 -7.32
N ASP A 120 -8.60 8.70 -6.82
CA ASP A 120 -8.96 8.21 -5.50
C ASP A 120 -7.75 7.62 -4.78
N ASN A 121 -7.28 8.22 -3.69
CA ASN A 121 -6.43 7.49 -2.77
C ASN A 121 -7.24 6.39 -2.07
N VAL A 122 -6.60 5.27 -1.72
CA VAL A 122 -7.20 4.24 -0.89
C VAL A 122 -6.55 4.28 0.49
N LEU A 123 -7.35 4.48 1.53
CA LEU A 123 -6.89 4.66 2.90
C LEU A 123 -7.61 3.70 3.86
N ALA A 124 -6.83 2.93 4.58
CA ALA A 124 -7.32 2.03 5.62
C ALA A 124 -6.47 2.15 6.88
N TYR A 125 -6.95 1.65 8.04
CA TYR A 125 -6.13 1.71 9.23
C TYR A 125 -6.46 0.62 10.26
N ILE A 126 -5.46 0.37 11.11
CA ILE A 126 -5.58 -0.45 12.31
C ILE A 126 -5.36 0.45 13.53
N PRO A 127 -6.30 0.49 14.50
CA PRO A 127 -6.17 1.32 15.68
C PRO A 127 -5.07 0.79 16.61
N GLY A 128 -4.24 1.71 17.09
CA GLY A 128 -3.19 1.45 18.05
C GLY A 128 -3.61 1.66 19.50
N LYS A 129 -2.65 1.44 20.43
CA LYS A 129 -2.79 1.73 21.85
C LYS A 129 -2.77 3.22 22.13
N ARG A 130 -2.00 3.99 21.36
CA ARG A 130 -1.95 5.47 21.39
C ARG A 130 -2.84 6.00 20.27
N SER A 131 -3.99 6.53 20.64
CA SER A 131 -5.00 6.97 19.68
C SER A 131 -4.68 8.29 18.98
N ASP A 132 -3.71 9.06 19.49
CA ASP A 132 -3.27 10.36 19.03
C ASP A 132 -1.95 10.33 18.24
N GLU A 133 -1.39 9.15 18.00
CA GLU A 133 -0.17 8.97 17.21
C GLU A 133 -0.43 8.03 16.04
N TYR A 134 0.12 8.38 14.87
CA TYR A 134 -0.05 7.62 13.62
C TYR A 134 1.29 7.31 12.97
N VAL A 135 1.36 6.17 12.30
CA VAL A 135 2.42 5.81 11.34
C VAL A 135 1.73 5.44 10.04
N ILE A 136 2.28 5.89 8.92
CA ILE A 136 1.78 5.54 7.59
C ILE A 136 2.71 4.50 6.97
N VAL A 137 2.13 3.48 6.38
CA VAL A 137 2.79 2.50 5.51
C VAL A 137 2.11 2.63 4.15
N GLY A 138 2.84 3.00 3.11
CA GLY A 138 2.22 3.33 1.85
C GLY A 138 3.01 2.95 0.61
N ALA A 139 2.31 2.93 -0.52
CA ALA A 139 2.82 2.76 -1.87
C ALA A 139 1.89 3.49 -2.84
N HIS A 140 2.37 3.93 -4.00
CA HIS A 140 1.46 4.34 -5.07
C HIS A 140 1.02 3.12 -5.89
N PHE A 141 -0.13 3.24 -6.55
CA PHE A 141 -0.68 2.14 -7.34
C PHE A 141 -0.95 2.50 -8.80
N ASP A 142 -0.91 3.78 -9.15
CA ASP A 142 -0.93 4.23 -10.55
C ASP A 142 0.40 3.95 -11.22
N HIS A 143 0.41 3.98 -12.57
CA HIS A 143 1.63 3.92 -13.37
C HIS A 143 1.43 4.69 -14.69
N LEU A 144 2.30 4.49 -15.67
CA LEU A 144 2.41 5.35 -16.85
C LEU A 144 1.32 5.13 -17.91
N GLY A 145 0.59 4.01 -17.86
CA GLY A 145 -0.48 3.75 -18.81
C GLY A 145 0.00 3.11 -20.11
N VAL A 146 -0.54 3.59 -21.22
CA VAL A 146 -0.26 3.08 -22.58
C VAL A 146 0.40 4.17 -23.41
N ASP A 147 1.46 3.83 -24.13
CA ASP A 147 2.12 4.70 -25.11
C ASP A 147 1.90 4.18 -26.54
N GLU A 148 0.95 4.75 -27.23
CA GLU A 148 0.60 4.39 -28.61
C GLU A 148 1.70 4.68 -29.63
N THR A 149 2.76 5.39 -29.24
CA THR A 149 3.88 5.71 -30.13
C THR A 149 4.91 4.59 -30.21
N LEU A 150 4.87 3.64 -29.28
CA LEU A 150 5.76 2.48 -29.28
C LEU A 150 5.36 1.46 -30.36
N ALA A 151 6.36 0.81 -30.97
CA ALA A 151 6.13 -0.14 -32.05
C ALA A 151 5.67 -1.53 -31.56
N ASP A 152 6.20 -1.96 -30.42
CA ASP A 152 5.97 -3.30 -29.87
C ASP A 152 5.04 -3.25 -28.65
N ASP A 153 5.56 -3.53 -27.47
CA ASP A 153 4.81 -3.46 -26.23
C ASP A 153 4.53 -2.01 -25.85
N LYS A 154 3.25 -1.66 -25.82
CA LYS A 154 2.77 -0.31 -25.58
C LYS A 154 2.35 -0.07 -24.15
N ILE A 155 2.20 -1.13 -23.37
CA ILE A 155 1.66 -1.07 -22.01
C ILE A 155 2.81 -1.01 -21.01
N TYR A 156 2.82 0.03 -20.22
CA TYR A 156 3.69 0.09 -19.04
C TYR A 156 3.04 -0.69 -17.89
N ASN A 157 3.29 -1.99 -17.80
CA ASN A 157 2.64 -2.86 -16.82
C ASN A 157 2.96 -2.51 -15.37
N GLY A 158 4.15 -1.94 -15.09
CA GLY A 158 4.48 -1.46 -13.75
C GLY A 158 4.54 -2.54 -12.69
N ALA A 159 5.16 -3.70 -12.98
CA ALA A 159 5.29 -4.79 -12.01
C ALA A 159 6.16 -4.40 -10.83
N ASP A 160 7.35 -3.81 -11.10
CA ASP A 160 8.24 -3.29 -10.06
C ASP A 160 7.76 -1.91 -9.59
N ASP A 161 7.46 -1.03 -10.52
CA ASP A 161 6.93 0.32 -10.31
C ASP A 161 5.41 0.38 -10.61
N ASN A 162 4.48 0.28 -9.63
CA ASN A 162 4.80 -0.03 -8.24
C ASN A 162 3.85 -1.10 -7.69
N ALA A 163 3.53 -2.14 -8.52
CA ALA A 163 2.77 -3.28 -8.02
C ALA A 163 3.53 -4.02 -6.90
N SER A 164 4.88 -3.99 -6.92
CA SER A 164 5.71 -4.58 -5.88
C SER A 164 5.50 -3.91 -4.52
N GLY A 165 5.49 -2.58 -4.48
CA GLY A 165 5.22 -1.81 -3.26
C GLY A 165 3.80 -2.00 -2.76
N VAL A 166 2.80 -1.99 -3.65
CA VAL A 166 1.39 -2.28 -3.29
C VAL A 166 1.27 -3.65 -2.66
N SER A 167 1.93 -4.67 -3.25
CA SER A 167 1.94 -6.04 -2.71
C SER A 167 2.52 -6.08 -1.30
N ALA A 168 3.64 -5.41 -1.06
CA ALA A 168 4.24 -5.35 0.28
C ALA A 168 3.31 -4.69 1.30
N VAL A 169 2.71 -3.55 0.96
CA VAL A 169 1.80 -2.84 1.88
C VAL A 169 0.56 -3.69 2.20
N LEU A 170 -0.02 -4.38 1.22
CA LEU A 170 -1.15 -5.30 1.44
C LEU A 170 -0.77 -6.48 2.34
N GLN A 171 0.40 -7.09 2.15
CA GLN A 171 0.86 -8.19 2.99
C GLN A 171 1.17 -7.73 4.42
N ILE A 172 1.80 -6.55 4.59
CA ILE A 172 2.03 -5.96 5.92
C ILE A 172 0.69 -5.69 6.62
N ALA A 173 -0.27 -5.13 5.91
CA ALA A 173 -1.61 -4.87 6.45
C ALA A 173 -2.29 -6.17 6.91
N ARG A 174 -2.24 -7.22 6.09
CA ARG A 174 -2.75 -8.56 6.43
C ARG A 174 -2.02 -9.16 7.65
N ALA A 175 -0.70 -9.01 7.72
CA ALA A 175 0.09 -9.50 8.86
C ALA A 175 -0.33 -8.85 10.19
N PHE A 176 -0.55 -7.53 10.19
CA PHE A 176 -1.09 -6.83 11.35
C PHE A 176 -2.48 -7.34 11.75
N ALA A 177 -3.37 -7.53 10.78
CA ALA A 177 -4.72 -8.04 11.04
C ALA A 177 -4.70 -9.46 11.62
N LEU A 178 -3.88 -10.36 11.07
CA LEU A 178 -3.78 -11.75 11.50
C LEU A 178 -3.04 -11.92 12.83
N SER A 179 -2.15 -11.00 13.20
CA SER A 179 -1.52 -11.02 14.51
C SER A 179 -2.55 -10.84 15.64
N GLY A 180 -3.62 -10.10 15.38
CA GLY A 180 -4.63 -9.77 16.39
C GLY A 180 -4.15 -8.82 17.47
N GLU A 181 -2.89 -8.39 17.46
CA GLU A 181 -2.33 -7.46 18.42
C GLU A 181 -2.56 -6.01 18.02
N LYS A 182 -2.90 -5.18 19.01
CA LYS A 182 -2.92 -3.73 18.79
C LYS A 182 -1.50 -3.18 18.69
N PRO A 183 -1.11 -2.53 17.60
CA PRO A 183 0.17 -1.84 17.52
C PRO A 183 0.25 -0.70 18.53
N LEU A 184 1.47 -0.19 18.79
CA LEU A 184 1.65 0.91 19.73
C LEU A 184 0.95 2.19 19.24
N ARG A 185 1.06 2.50 17.94
CA ARG A 185 0.44 3.64 17.26
C ARG A 185 -0.61 3.16 16.28
N ASN A 186 -1.53 4.04 15.91
CA ASN A 186 -2.40 3.78 14.77
C ASN A 186 -1.55 3.58 13.51
N VAL A 187 -1.82 2.53 12.74
CA VAL A 187 -1.14 2.27 11.46
C VAL A 187 -2.11 2.54 10.32
N ILE A 188 -1.78 3.50 9.49
CA ILE A 188 -2.52 3.82 8.27
C ILE A 188 -1.83 3.09 7.12
N PHE A 189 -2.62 2.36 6.33
CA PHE A 189 -2.21 1.80 5.05
C PHE A 189 -2.74 2.71 3.97
N ALA A 190 -1.81 3.31 3.22
CA ALA A 190 -2.12 4.33 2.22
C ALA A 190 -1.65 3.88 0.84
N PHE A 191 -2.58 3.89 -0.11
CA PHE A 191 -2.29 3.61 -1.50
C PHE A 191 -2.61 4.87 -2.29
N TRP A 192 -1.57 5.47 -2.86
CA TRP A 192 -1.65 6.77 -3.50
C TRP A 192 -1.97 6.66 -4.97
N ASP A 193 -2.86 7.51 -5.47
CA ASP A 193 -3.12 7.69 -6.90
C ASP A 193 -2.42 8.95 -7.42
N GLY A 194 -1.96 8.93 -8.67
CA GLY A 194 -1.35 10.08 -9.31
C GLY A 194 0.06 10.42 -8.83
N GLU A 195 0.82 9.43 -8.38
CA GLU A 195 2.25 9.59 -8.05
C GLU A 195 3.02 10.03 -9.28
N GLU A 196 2.87 9.31 -10.40
CA GLU A 196 3.53 9.50 -11.69
C GLU A 196 3.21 10.86 -12.34
N LYS A 197 2.15 11.49 -11.90
CA LYS A 197 1.76 12.84 -12.33
C LYS A 197 2.24 13.92 -11.37
N GLY A 198 3.09 13.57 -10.41
CA GLY A 198 3.78 14.48 -9.49
C GLY A 198 3.30 14.41 -8.05
N LEU A 199 3.19 13.21 -7.48
CA LEU A 199 2.84 12.96 -6.08
C LEU A 199 1.45 13.52 -5.69
N LEU A 200 0.48 13.48 -6.61
CA LEU A 200 -0.78 14.23 -6.44
C LEU A 200 -1.60 13.72 -5.26
N GLY A 201 -1.72 12.40 -5.12
CA GLY A 201 -2.52 11.80 -4.04
C GLY A 201 -1.95 12.06 -2.66
N SER A 202 -0.64 11.86 -2.48
CA SER A 202 0.01 12.12 -1.19
C SER A 202 0.01 13.61 -0.83
N LYS A 203 0.20 14.51 -1.80
CA LYS A 203 0.04 15.97 -1.62
C LYS A 203 -1.37 16.34 -1.19
N HIS A 204 -2.39 15.77 -1.85
CA HIS A 204 -3.77 15.99 -1.47
C HIS A 204 -4.03 15.54 -0.02
N PHE A 205 -3.55 14.35 0.34
CA PHE A 205 -3.68 13.85 1.71
C PHE A 205 -3.05 14.78 2.74
N VAL A 206 -1.81 15.24 2.52
CA VAL A 206 -1.10 16.16 3.43
C VAL A 206 -1.88 17.47 3.64
N GLN A 207 -2.46 18.01 2.56
CA GLN A 207 -3.22 19.27 2.61
C GLN A 207 -4.55 19.15 3.35
N HIS A 208 -5.14 17.95 3.40
CA HIS A 208 -6.48 17.73 3.96
C HIS A 208 -6.49 16.84 5.22
N CYS A 209 -5.32 16.39 5.69
CA CYS A 209 -5.22 15.54 6.87
C CYS A 209 -5.38 16.36 8.16
N PRO A 210 -6.48 16.21 8.93
CA PRO A 210 -6.71 16.99 10.13
C PRO A 210 -5.78 16.64 11.29
N PHE A 211 -5.13 15.49 11.24
CA PHE A 211 -4.20 14.97 12.27
C PHE A 211 -2.75 14.87 11.77
N LEU A 212 -2.37 15.70 10.79
CA LEU A 212 -1.03 15.66 10.17
C LEU A 212 0.10 15.74 11.21
N LYS A 213 -0.03 16.61 12.21
CA LYS A 213 0.97 16.77 13.30
C LYS A 213 1.09 15.55 14.22
N GLN A 214 0.13 14.64 14.20
CA GLN A 214 0.12 13.42 14.99
C GLN A 214 0.81 12.26 14.26
N ILE A 215 1.14 12.40 12.98
CA ILE A 215 1.86 11.41 12.20
C ILE A 215 3.33 11.45 12.61
N LYS A 216 3.86 10.30 13.06
CA LYS A 216 5.22 10.17 13.63
C LYS A 216 6.21 9.57 12.63
N GLY A 217 5.73 9.01 11.53
CA GLY A 217 6.58 8.43 10.49
C GLY A 217 5.78 7.96 9.28
N TYR A 218 6.46 7.88 8.16
CA TYR A 218 5.96 7.34 6.90
C TYR A 218 6.99 6.37 6.32
N LEU A 219 6.56 5.17 6.00
CA LEU A 219 7.33 4.15 5.29
C LEU A 219 6.75 4.05 3.87
N ASN A 220 7.53 4.46 2.88
CA ASN A 220 7.17 4.33 1.47
C ASN A 220 7.81 3.08 0.87
N PHE A 221 7.01 2.27 0.20
CA PHE A 221 7.47 1.11 -0.55
C PHE A 221 7.33 1.41 -2.03
N ASP A 222 8.47 1.42 -2.71
CA ASP A 222 8.54 1.80 -4.11
C ASP A 222 9.69 1.05 -4.79
N MET A 223 9.35 0.37 -5.92
CA MET A 223 10.30 -0.42 -6.72
C MET A 223 11.13 -1.41 -5.90
N ILE A 224 10.44 -2.26 -5.13
CA ILE A 224 11.09 -3.24 -4.24
C ILE A 224 11.16 -4.66 -4.82
N GLY A 225 10.69 -4.86 -6.03
CA GLY A 225 10.59 -6.18 -6.68
C GLY A 225 11.91 -6.68 -7.25
N ARG A 226 12.93 -5.83 -7.38
CA ARG A 226 14.24 -6.21 -7.93
C ARG A 226 15.38 -5.44 -7.28
N ASN A 227 16.59 -5.97 -7.42
CA ASN A 227 17.80 -5.29 -6.98
C ASN A 227 18.22 -4.18 -7.97
N ASN A 228 18.68 -3.04 -7.47
CA ASN A 228 19.24 -1.96 -8.30
C ASN A 228 20.50 -2.37 -9.09
N LYS A 229 21.21 -3.41 -8.61
CA LYS A 229 22.40 -3.97 -9.23
C LYS A 229 22.20 -5.47 -9.38
N PRO A 230 21.93 -5.97 -10.59
CA PRO A 230 21.71 -7.42 -10.84
C PRO A 230 22.85 -8.32 -10.35
N GLU A 231 24.09 -7.81 -10.39
CA GLU A 231 25.29 -8.51 -9.93
C GLU A 231 25.43 -8.59 -8.39
N GLN A 232 24.56 -7.91 -7.63
CA GLN A 232 24.57 -7.90 -6.17
C GLN A 232 23.19 -8.33 -5.60
N PRO A 233 22.80 -9.59 -5.76
CA PRO A 233 21.43 -10.05 -5.47
C PRO A 233 21.01 -9.99 -4.00
N GLN A 234 21.89 -9.59 -3.08
CA GLN A 234 21.63 -9.54 -1.64
C GLN A 234 21.52 -8.12 -1.09
N HIS A 235 21.70 -7.10 -1.90
CA HIS A 235 21.58 -5.71 -1.44
C HIS A 235 20.16 -5.20 -1.69
N VAL A 236 19.34 -5.36 -0.68
CA VAL A 236 18.06 -4.67 -0.60
C VAL A 236 18.34 -3.28 -0.03
N VAL A 237 18.05 -2.23 -0.83
CA VAL A 237 17.00 -1.34 -0.47
C VAL A 237 17.40 -0.05 0.18
N TYR A 238 17.02 0.99 -0.48
CA TYR A 238 17.03 2.33 0.07
C TYR A 238 15.76 2.55 0.89
N PHE A 239 15.88 2.68 2.20
CA PHE A 239 14.86 3.27 3.03
C PHE A 239 15.00 4.79 2.97
N TYR A 240 14.05 5.44 2.33
CA TYR A 240 13.87 6.86 2.53
C TYR A 240 12.92 7.05 3.69
N THR A 241 13.44 7.37 4.86
CA THR A 241 12.62 7.98 5.90
C THR A 241 12.39 9.43 5.50
N CYS A 242 11.33 9.74 4.83
CA CYS A 242 10.88 11.11 4.72
C CYS A 242 10.31 11.50 6.08
N LEU A 243 11.06 12.26 6.86
CA LEU A 243 10.48 13.05 7.91
C LEU A 243 9.41 13.92 7.24
N LEU A 244 8.16 13.73 7.69
CA LEU A 244 7.02 14.49 7.23
C LEU A 244 7.41 15.93 6.95
N TYR A 245 7.04 16.40 5.78
CA TYR A 245 7.09 17.80 5.41
C TYR A 245 6.60 18.63 6.60
N THR A 246 7.54 19.20 7.34
CA THR A 246 7.22 20.34 8.17
C THR A 246 6.93 21.51 7.23
N SER A 247 6.06 22.40 7.63
CA SER A 247 5.62 23.57 6.87
C SER A 247 6.75 24.48 6.34
N ASP A 248 8.00 24.15 6.64
CA ASP A 248 9.21 24.90 6.33
C ASP A 248 9.96 24.36 5.09
N ALA A 249 9.40 23.38 4.38
CA ALA A 249 9.95 22.82 3.14
C ALA A 249 9.09 23.15 1.90
N ALA A 250 8.36 24.26 1.95
CA ALA A 250 7.59 24.78 0.82
C ALA A 250 8.35 25.90 0.11
#